data_c7d57f046aef5cf7dfc21a069f0d7d38
#
_entry.id   c7d57f046aef5cf7dfc21a069f0d7d38
#
_cell.length_a   1.000
_cell.length_b   1.000
_cell.length_c   1.000
_cell.angle_alpha   90.00
_cell.angle_beta   90.00
_cell.angle_gamma   90.00
#
_symmetry.space_group_name_H-M   'P 1'
#
loop_
_entity.id
_entity.type
_entity.pdbx_description
1 polymer ?
#
loop_
_entity_poly.entity_id
_entity_poly.type
_entity_poly.pdbx_seq_one_letter_code
_entity_poly.pdbx_strand_id
1 'polypeptide(L)'
;MYDKNIEEKWRGVWEREKTYKFRRNDGRQVYVIDTPPPYTSGVLHMGHVLDFSFIDFLARYKRMKGFDVYYPQGWDTMGFPTERAVEKIHGKGLGTEEFIEKSRELAQKNLTAMRSQMISLGFSMDMDLEYITMSEDYQAKVQLSVIEMYEKGFVYRGMHAVYWCTYCRSAIAKEETEEVEEKTKLNYIAFDLENGEKITIATTRPEYLHACIAVAVNPSDQKNKEYIGKKAIVPIFGGKISVIGDESVKTEFGTGAEMVCTFGDKQDLIMYHRHKLNGIRAVDEAGRLLNAGKLTGTGIKDARSTVIGMLKEEGRLLRQDEILHSVKKHDRCGNNIELLESTQWFIKTVDYADKIKEMAEKIEWVPDFTKKYLLDWADYIDWDWVISRNRKFDTPLPFWYCNSCGEIIPADKEKLPVNPAISAASVEKCPKCAGEVVGETLTCDVWIDSSITPLVVAGWPWGKEGSPLQFPTEIRVHATEIIRSWTFYTIHRVWALTGEIPFKKLLIHGLVLGPDNKKMSKSLGNVVSPDELISKFSSDSVRMWSDKRCLYRQL
;
A
#
# COMPACT_ATOMS: atom_id res chain seq x y z
N MET A 1 17.61 4.39 43.82
CA MET A 1 17.52 3.15 43.01
C MET A 1 16.09 3.08 42.50
N TYR A 2 15.87 2.82 41.24
CA TYR A 2 14.53 2.73 40.64
C TYR A 2 13.76 1.54 41.27
N ASP A 3 12.50 1.80 41.67
CA ASP A 3 11.62 0.77 42.26
C ASP A 3 10.40 0.57 41.36
N LYS A 4 10.28 -0.62 40.75
CA LYS A 4 9.16 -1.00 39.88
C LYS A 4 7.79 -0.92 40.57
N ASN A 5 7.74 -1.11 41.88
CA ASN A 5 6.49 -1.03 42.66
C ASN A 5 5.85 0.38 42.55
N ILE A 6 6.66 1.42 42.30
CA ILE A 6 6.14 2.78 42.11
C ILE A 6 5.26 2.87 40.85
N GLU A 7 5.70 2.25 39.73
CA GLU A 7 4.92 2.24 38.48
C GLU A 7 3.61 1.46 38.65
N GLU A 8 3.67 0.29 39.26
CA GLU A 8 2.48 -0.52 39.51
C GLU A 8 1.48 0.20 40.42
N LYS A 9 1.97 0.84 41.49
CA LYS A 9 1.15 1.66 42.38
C LYS A 9 0.40 2.74 41.60
N TRP A 10 1.10 3.51 40.77
CA TRP A 10 0.47 4.62 40.05
C TRP A 10 -0.49 4.13 38.97
N ARG A 11 -0.17 3.07 38.22
CA ARG A 11 -1.12 2.45 37.29
C ARG A 11 -2.42 2.03 38.02
N GLY A 12 -2.30 1.39 39.15
CA GLY A 12 -3.48 1.02 39.99
C GLY A 12 -4.27 2.22 40.53
N VAL A 13 -3.59 3.34 40.80
CA VAL A 13 -4.29 4.59 41.18
C VAL A 13 -5.07 5.14 39.99
N TRP A 14 -4.43 5.26 38.80
CA TRP A 14 -5.08 5.80 37.60
C TRP A 14 -6.29 4.98 37.15
N GLU A 15 -6.19 3.66 37.26
CA GLU A 15 -7.30 2.75 36.93
C GLU A 15 -8.47 2.91 37.92
N ARG A 16 -8.19 2.86 39.21
CA ARG A 16 -9.22 3.00 40.26
C ARG A 16 -9.91 4.35 40.24
N GLU A 17 -9.16 5.43 40.02
CA GLU A 17 -9.67 6.80 39.98
C GLU A 17 -10.19 7.21 38.62
N LYS A 18 -10.02 6.35 37.60
CA LYS A 18 -10.38 6.63 36.21
C LYS A 18 -9.80 7.96 35.74
N THR A 19 -8.52 8.21 36.09
CA THR A 19 -7.82 9.49 35.90
C THR A 19 -7.81 9.97 34.44
N TYR A 20 -7.71 9.05 33.49
CA TYR A 20 -7.58 9.36 32.07
C TYR A 20 -8.86 9.09 31.27
N LYS A 21 -9.95 8.71 31.95
CA LYS A 21 -11.22 8.43 31.28
C LYS A 21 -11.81 9.70 30.68
N PHE A 22 -12.23 9.63 29.43
CA PHE A 22 -12.97 10.68 28.76
C PHE A 22 -14.38 10.82 29.34
N ARG A 23 -14.81 12.06 29.60
CA ARG A 23 -16.09 12.36 30.29
C ARG A 23 -16.92 13.33 29.46
N ARG A 24 -17.48 12.84 28.34
CA ARG A 24 -18.33 13.65 27.47
C ARG A 24 -19.34 14.45 28.30
N ASN A 25 -19.45 15.77 28.01
CA ASN A 25 -20.40 16.69 28.64
C ASN A 25 -20.10 17.10 30.10
N ASP A 26 -18.85 17.08 30.52
CA ASP A 26 -18.48 17.62 31.85
C ASP A 26 -18.19 19.14 31.86
N GLY A 27 -18.49 19.83 30.74
CA GLY A 27 -18.32 21.27 30.60
C GLY A 27 -16.92 21.71 30.12
N ARG A 28 -15.95 20.79 30.01
CA ARG A 28 -14.63 21.06 29.48
C ARG A 28 -14.62 21.06 27.95
N GLN A 29 -13.72 21.84 27.35
CA GLN A 29 -13.47 21.78 25.91
C GLN A 29 -12.88 20.42 25.56
N VAL A 30 -13.45 19.76 24.56
CA VAL A 30 -12.95 18.48 24.05
C VAL A 30 -11.70 18.68 23.22
N TYR A 31 -10.74 17.77 23.35
CA TYR A 31 -9.54 17.68 22.52
C TYR A 31 -9.39 16.28 21.96
N VAL A 32 -9.64 16.10 20.67
CA VAL A 32 -9.64 14.79 20.00
C VAL A 32 -8.28 14.50 19.38
N ILE A 33 -7.71 13.36 19.70
CA ILE A 33 -6.46 12.86 19.14
C ILE A 33 -6.76 11.69 18.21
N ASP A 34 -6.33 11.78 16.97
CA ASP A 34 -6.36 10.68 16.01
C ASP A 34 -4.98 9.98 16.01
N THR A 35 -4.97 8.71 16.38
CA THR A 35 -3.74 7.93 16.56
C THR A 35 -3.53 6.92 15.44
N PRO A 36 -2.28 6.63 15.04
CA PRO A 36 -2.01 5.57 14.08
C PRO A 36 -2.32 4.21 14.71
N PRO A 37 -3.29 3.44 14.17
CA PRO A 37 -3.56 2.11 14.67
C PRO A 37 -2.41 1.16 14.29
N PRO A 38 -1.68 0.57 15.26
CA PRO A 38 -0.58 -0.31 14.95
C PRO A 38 -1.06 -1.65 14.40
N TYR A 39 -0.31 -2.22 13.43
CA TYR A 39 -0.58 -3.56 12.93
C TYR A 39 -0.35 -4.63 13.99
N THR A 40 -1.34 -5.49 14.19
CA THR A 40 -1.27 -6.59 15.17
C THR A 40 -0.53 -7.83 14.63
N SER A 41 0.39 -7.66 13.70
CA SER A 41 1.23 -8.74 13.15
C SER A 41 2.37 -9.19 14.08
N GLY A 42 2.46 -8.65 15.30
CA GLY A 42 3.44 -8.98 16.34
C GLY A 42 3.33 -8.02 17.53
N VAL A 43 4.40 -7.90 18.32
CA VAL A 43 4.47 -7.03 19.50
C VAL A 43 4.96 -5.62 19.18
N LEU A 44 4.85 -4.68 20.13
CA LEU A 44 5.39 -3.33 20.00
C LEU A 44 6.93 -3.34 19.87
N HIS A 45 7.46 -2.33 19.21
CA HIS A 45 8.88 -2.02 19.13
C HIS A 45 9.14 -0.56 19.47
N MET A 46 10.40 -0.17 19.62
CA MET A 46 10.76 1.19 20.04
C MET A 46 10.26 2.31 19.11
N GLY A 47 9.97 2.01 17.83
CA GLY A 47 9.28 2.94 16.95
C GLY A 47 7.87 3.28 17.43
N HIS A 48 7.10 2.27 17.86
CA HIS A 48 5.78 2.51 18.45
C HIS A 48 5.88 3.26 19.79
N VAL A 49 6.89 2.91 20.62
CA VAL A 49 7.09 3.63 21.90
C VAL A 49 7.32 5.11 21.67
N LEU A 50 8.11 5.45 20.65
CA LEU A 50 8.34 6.83 20.26
C LEU A 50 7.04 7.55 19.90
N ASP A 51 6.31 6.97 18.96
CA ASP A 51 5.07 7.52 18.41
C ASP A 51 4.05 7.76 19.54
N PHE A 52 3.75 6.74 20.30
CA PHE A 52 2.80 6.84 21.41
C PHE A 52 3.31 7.69 22.58
N SER A 53 4.62 7.85 22.78
CA SER A 53 5.16 8.76 23.79
C SER A 53 4.86 10.22 23.44
N PHE A 54 5.03 10.64 22.18
CA PHE A 54 4.65 11.97 21.74
C PHE A 54 3.17 12.25 21.94
N ILE A 55 2.33 11.29 21.55
CA ILE A 55 0.88 11.39 21.70
C ILE A 55 0.52 11.53 23.18
N ASP A 56 1.10 10.69 24.04
CA ASP A 56 0.80 10.67 25.46
C ASP A 56 1.27 11.92 26.20
N PHE A 57 2.45 12.45 25.87
CA PHE A 57 2.91 13.72 26.45
C PHE A 57 1.96 14.86 26.08
N LEU A 58 1.53 14.92 24.83
CA LEU A 58 0.55 15.90 24.41
C LEU A 58 -0.80 15.72 25.11
N ALA A 59 -1.29 14.49 25.21
CA ALA A 59 -2.56 14.19 25.88
C ALA A 59 -2.53 14.61 27.36
N ARG A 60 -1.46 14.28 28.08
CA ARG A 60 -1.27 14.71 29.48
C ARG A 60 -1.18 16.23 29.59
N TYR A 61 -0.41 16.89 28.73
CA TYR A 61 -0.31 18.35 28.71
C TYR A 61 -1.66 19.02 28.49
N LYS A 62 -2.47 18.50 27.56
CA LYS A 62 -3.81 19.05 27.30
C LYS A 62 -4.77 18.85 28.48
N ARG A 63 -4.72 17.70 29.16
CA ARG A 63 -5.47 17.51 30.41
C ARG A 63 -5.06 18.48 31.51
N MET A 64 -3.75 18.74 31.67
CA MET A 64 -3.25 19.75 32.60
C MET A 64 -3.70 21.18 32.25
N LYS A 65 -4.00 21.44 30.98
CA LYS A 65 -4.58 22.72 30.50
C LYS A 65 -6.11 22.77 30.65
N GLY A 66 -6.74 21.74 31.20
CA GLY A 66 -8.18 21.72 31.48
C GLY A 66 -9.04 21.17 30.34
N PHE A 67 -8.46 20.57 29.30
CA PHE A 67 -9.24 19.90 28.26
C PHE A 67 -9.75 18.54 28.74
N ASP A 68 -10.91 18.12 28.21
CA ASP A 68 -11.34 16.73 28.23
C ASP A 68 -10.78 16.05 26.97
N VAL A 69 -9.79 15.17 27.16
CA VAL A 69 -9.01 14.61 26.05
C VAL A 69 -9.61 13.28 25.63
N TYR A 70 -10.12 13.22 24.40
CA TYR A 70 -10.51 12.00 23.72
C TYR A 70 -9.30 11.37 23.06
N TYR A 71 -8.78 10.32 23.68
CA TYR A 71 -7.58 9.60 23.25
C TYR A 71 -7.89 8.10 23.16
N PRO A 72 -8.53 7.66 22.07
CA PRO A 72 -8.83 6.25 21.84
C PRO A 72 -7.59 5.48 21.40
N GLN A 73 -7.61 4.15 21.54
CA GLN A 73 -6.63 3.26 20.96
C GLN A 73 -7.24 2.49 19.78
N GLY A 74 -6.65 2.66 18.60
CA GLY A 74 -6.99 1.87 17.43
C GLY A 74 -6.08 0.66 17.26
N TRP A 75 -6.60 -0.42 16.65
CA TRP A 75 -5.85 -1.62 16.31
C TRP A 75 -6.13 -2.00 14.86
N ASP A 76 -5.05 -1.99 14.03
CA ASP A 76 -5.13 -2.46 12.65
C ASP A 76 -4.81 -3.95 12.62
N THR A 77 -5.87 -4.75 12.52
CA THR A 77 -5.83 -6.20 12.77
C THR A 77 -5.83 -7.03 11.51
N MET A 78 -6.24 -6.45 10.39
CA MET A 78 -6.40 -7.16 9.11
C MET A 78 -5.27 -6.85 8.14
N GLY A 79 -5.40 -7.39 6.94
CA GLY A 79 -4.53 -7.08 5.85
C GLY A 79 -3.28 -7.92 5.76
N PHE A 80 -2.52 -7.56 4.77
CA PHE A 80 -1.31 -8.27 4.36
C PHE A 80 -0.32 -8.56 5.51
N PRO A 81 -0.08 -7.64 6.49
CA PRO A 81 0.85 -7.91 7.59
C PRO A 81 0.43 -9.11 8.45
N THR A 82 -0.86 -9.24 8.77
CA THR A 82 -1.40 -10.37 9.56
C THR A 82 -1.39 -11.66 8.76
N GLU A 83 -1.83 -11.64 7.51
CA GLU A 83 -1.83 -12.80 6.63
C GLU A 83 -0.42 -13.37 6.43
N ARG A 84 0.57 -12.50 6.21
CA ARG A 84 1.98 -12.93 6.09
C ARG A 84 2.52 -13.58 7.36
N ALA A 85 2.11 -13.09 8.51
CA ALA A 85 2.51 -13.69 9.78
C ALA A 85 1.90 -15.11 9.92
N VAL A 86 0.64 -15.30 9.53
CA VAL A 86 -0.03 -16.61 9.50
C VAL A 86 0.62 -17.55 8.48
N GLU A 87 0.88 -17.09 7.25
CA GLU A 87 1.58 -17.87 6.22
C GLU A 87 2.97 -18.34 6.69
N LYS A 88 3.67 -17.51 7.46
CA LYS A 88 4.99 -17.85 8.01
C LYS A 88 4.91 -18.95 9.07
N ILE A 89 3.84 -18.97 9.86
CA ILE A 89 3.63 -19.95 10.95
C ILE A 89 3.07 -21.27 10.41
N HIS A 90 2.07 -21.21 9.53
CA HIS A 90 1.27 -22.36 9.11
C HIS A 90 1.51 -22.79 7.65
N GLY A 91 2.28 -22.01 6.87
CA GLY A 91 2.45 -22.23 5.43
C GLY A 91 1.29 -21.68 4.61
N LYS A 92 1.34 -21.91 3.28
CA LYS A 92 0.34 -21.40 2.32
C LYS A 92 -0.79 -22.39 1.99
N GLY A 93 -0.80 -23.55 2.64
CA GLY A 93 -1.71 -24.66 2.28
C GLY A 93 -3.07 -24.66 2.98
N LEU A 94 -3.37 -23.69 3.85
CA LEU A 94 -4.62 -23.64 4.61
C LEU A 94 -5.82 -23.33 3.70
N GLY A 95 -6.96 -23.99 3.97
CA GLY A 95 -8.25 -23.61 3.41
C GLY A 95 -8.63 -22.17 3.77
N THR A 96 -9.56 -21.57 3.01
CA THR A 96 -9.89 -20.15 3.21
C THR A 96 -10.48 -19.86 4.59
N GLU A 97 -11.42 -20.67 5.06
CA GLU A 97 -12.05 -20.50 6.37
C GLU A 97 -11.05 -20.68 7.51
N GLU A 98 -10.26 -21.75 7.47
CA GLU A 98 -9.22 -22.02 8.46
C GLU A 98 -8.16 -20.89 8.48
N PHE A 99 -7.78 -20.38 7.30
CA PHE A 99 -6.84 -19.27 7.20
C PHE A 99 -7.37 -17.99 7.85
N ILE A 100 -8.65 -17.67 7.64
CA ILE A 100 -9.31 -16.50 8.25
C ILE A 100 -9.37 -16.68 9.78
N GLU A 101 -9.73 -17.88 10.25
CA GLU A 101 -9.77 -18.18 11.68
C GLU A 101 -8.39 -18.03 12.34
N LYS A 102 -7.34 -18.61 11.74
CA LYS A 102 -5.95 -18.46 12.22
C LYS A 102 -5.46 -17.02 12.19
N SER A 103 -5.89 -16.24 11.19
CA SER A 103 -5.56 -14.82 11.11
C SER A 103 -6.21 -14.04 12.25
N ARG A 104 -7.47 -14.31 12.54
CA ARG A 104 -8.22 -13.70 13.66
C ARG A 104 -7.63 -14.07 15.01
N GLU A 105 -7.31 -15.35 15.23
CA GLU A 105 -6.66 -15.82 16.47
C GLU A 105 -5.31 -15.13 16.70
N LEU A 106 -4.48 -15.05 15.65
CA LEU A 106 -3.17 -14.42 15.74
C LEU A 106 -3.29 -12.91 16.01
N ALA A 107 -4.17 -12.22 15.29
CA ALA A 107 -4.42 -10.80 15.49
C ALA A 107 -4.89 -10.50 16.93
N GLN A 108 -5.84 -11.29 17.45
CA GLN A 108 -6.35 -11.14 18.81
C GLN A 108 -5.30 -11.41 19.89
N LYS A 109 -4.46 -12.43 19.69
CA LYS A 109 -3.33 -12.74 20.58
C LYS A 109 -2.34 -11.58 20.64
N ASN A 110 -1.95 -11.07 19.47
CA ASN A 110 -0.97 -9.98 19.39
C ASN A 110 -1.56 -8.66 19.94
N LEU A 111 -2.81 -8.37 19.65
CA LEU A 111 -3.52 -7.20 20.20
C LEU A 111 -3.47 -7.23 21.74
N THR A 112 -3.77 -8.36 22.34
CA THR A 112 -3.75 -8.53 23.81
C THR A 112 -2.34 -8.27 24.37
N ALA A 113 -1.31 -8.77 23.71
CA ALA A 113 0.08 -8.54 24.11
C ALA A 113 0.48 -7.06 23.98
N MET A 114 0.15 -6.42 22.84
CA MET A 114 0.44 -5.01 22.60
C MET A 114 -0.30 -4.10 23.59
N ARG A 115 -1.57 -4.40 23.89
CA ARG A 115 -2.35 -3.69 24.91
C ARG A 115 -1.66 -3.76 26.28
N SER A 116 -1.20 -4.93 26.69
CA SER A 116 -0.46 -5.11 27.92
C SER A 116 0.84 -4.30 27.96
N GLN A 117 1.56 -4.24 26.83
CA GLN A 117 2.78 -3.42 26.70
C GLN A 117 2.46 -1.91 26.82
N MET A 118 1.39 -1.42 26.18
CA MET A 118 0.97 -0.01 26.29
C MET A 118 0.59 0.36 27.73
N ILE A 119 -0.12 -0.52 28.43
CA ILE A 119 -0.46 -0.34 29.84
C ILE A 119 0.82 -0.32 30.70
N SER A 120 1.77 -1.22 30.44
CA SER A 120 3.04 -1.27 31.19
C SER A 120 3.90 -0.02 30.98
N LEU A 121 3.84 0.60 29.78
CA LEU A 121 4.47 1.88 29.47
C LEU A 121 3.77 3.06 30.16
N GLY A 122 2.58 2.85 30.75
CA GLY A 122 1.83 3.87 31.45
C GLY A 122 1.25 4.95 30.53
N PHE A 123 0.94 4.63 29.28
CA PHE A 123 0.24 5.56 28.40
C PHE A 123 -1.17 5.87 28.90
N SER A 124 -1.62 7.09 28.67
CA SER A 124 -2.87 7.64 29.22
C SER A 124 -4.05 7.58 28.25
N MET A 125 -4.02 6.67 27.28
CA MET A 125 -5.17 6.40 26.42
C MET A 125 -6.34 5.83 27.23
N ASP A 126 -7.56 6.10 26.78
CA ASP A 126 -8.76 5.50 27.35
C ASP A 126 -9.08 4.19 26.63
N MET A 127 -8.78 3.07 27.28
CA MET A 127 -8.96 1.73 26.70
C MET A 127 -10.44 1.34 26.55
N ASP A 128 -11.38 2.07 27.16
CA ASP A 128 -12.81 1.88 26.94
C ASP A 128 -13.26 2.42 25.56
N LEU A 129 -12.41 3.20 24.90
CA LEU A 129 -12.65 3.82 23.59
C LEU A 129 -11.92 3.10 22.45
N GLU A 130 -11.52 1.86 22.64
CA GLU A 130 -10.83 1.08 21.61
C GLU A 130 -11.71 0.86 20.38
N TYR A 131 -11.03 0.87 19.20
CA TYR A 131 -11.64 0.37 17.97
C TYR A 131 -10.70 -0.66 17.31
N ILE A 132 -11.28 -1.66 16.67
CA ILE A 132 -10.57 -2.80 16.10
C ILE A 132 -11.05 -2.96 14.66
N THR A 133 -10.14 -2.92 13.67
CA THR A 133 -10.53 -2.91 12.25
C THR A 133 -11.25 -4.18 11.81
N MET A 134 -11.00 -5.35 12.42
CA MET A 134 -11.73 -6.59 12.13
C MET A 134 -13.12 -6.70 12.80
N SER A 135 -13.54 -5.71 13.60
CA SER A 135 -14.89 -5.72 14.17
C SER A 135 -15.95 -5.42 13.12
N GLU A 136 -17.13 -6.01 13.26
CA GLU A 136 -18.23 -5.80 12.31
C GLU A 136 -18.64 -4.32 12.21
N ASP A 137 -18.72 -3.62 13.35
CA ASP A 137 -19.03 -2.19 13.38
C ASP A 137 -18.01 -1.35 12.60
N TYR A 138 -16.71 -1.66 12.73
CA TYR A 138 -15.68 -0.94 11.99
C TYR A 138 -15.70 -1.27 10.49
N GLN A 139 -15.84 -2.55 10.15
CA GLN A 139 -15.95 -2.97 8.74
C GLN A 139 -17.18 -2.36 8.06
N ALA A 140 -18.33 -2.25 8.77
CA ALA A 140 -19.51 -1.57 8.25
C ALA A 140 -19.21 -0.11 7.89
N LYS A 141 -18.47 0.61 8.74
CA LYS A 141 -18.04 1.99 8.47
C LYS A 141 -17.09 2.07 7.28
N VAL A 142 -16.13 1.16 7.18
CA VAL A 142 -15.22 1.09 6.03
C VAL A 142 -15.99 0.88 4.75
N GLN A 143 -16.87 -0.11 4.70
CA GLN A 143 -17.69 -0.42 3.53
C GLN A 143 -18.62 0.74 3.15
N LEU A 144 -19.27 1.36 4.14
CA LEU A 144 -20.11 2.55 3.92
C LEU A 144 -19.29 3.67 3.27
N SER A 145 -18.08 3.93 3.75
CA SER A 145 -17.21 4.97 3.19
C SER A 145 -16.84 4.70 1.72
N VAL A 146 -16.61 3.44 1.35
CA VAL A 146 -16.31 3.05 -0.04
C VAL A 146 -17.54 3.19 -0.93
N ILE A 147 -18.73 2.81 -0.45
CA ILE A 147 -19.99 2.98 -1.19
C ILE A 147 -20.27 4.47 -1.43
N GLU A 148 -20.15 5.31 -0.40
CA GLU A 148 -20.38 6.75 -0.54
C GLU A 148 -19.40 7.41 -1.53
N MET A 149 -18.13 7.00 -1.50
CA MET A 149 -17.14 7.45 -2.47
C MET A 149 -17.46 6.97 -3.89
N TYR A 150 -18.00 5.75 -4.05
CA TYR A 150 -18.47 5.24 -5.34
C TYR A 150 -19.65 6.07 -5.87
N GLU A 151 -20.66 6.31 -5.06
CA GLU A 151 -21.82 7.13 -5.42
C GLU A 151 -21.43 8.56 -5.82
N LYS A 152 -20.37 9.11 -5.22
CA LYS A 152 -19.82 10.43 -5.56
C LYS A 152 -18.86 10.39 -6.76
N GLY A 153 -18.62 9.22 -7.36
CA GLY A 153 -17.77 9.04 -8.54
C GLY A 153 -16.25 9.07 -8.30
N PHE A 154 -15.79 8.96 -7.05
CA PHE A 154 -14.39 8.84 -6.70
C PHE A 154 -13.85 7.41 -6.83
N VAL A 155 -14.70 6.40 -6.62
CA VAL A 155 -14.36 4.99 -6.73
C VAL A 155 -14.89 4.44 -8.05
N TYR A 156 -14.09 3.62 -8.73
CA TYR A 156 -14.52 2.93 -9.95
C TYR A 156 -13.85 1.56 -10.07
N ARG A 157 -14.47 0.68 -10.88
CA ARG A 157 -13.92 -0.63 -11.27
C ARG A 157 -13.47 -0.55 -12.73
N GLY A 158 -12.24 -0.94 -13.02
CA GLY A 158 -11.70 -0.86 -14.36
C GLY A 158 -10.59 -1.86 -14.63
N MET A 159 -10.34 -2.11 -15.91
CA MET A 159 -9.20 -2.92 -16.35
C MET A 159 -8.03 -1.99 -16.66
N HIS A 160 -6.97 -2.11 -15.87
CA HIS A 160 -5.75 -1.31 -16.02
C HIS A 160 -4.52 -2.17 -15.78
N ALA A 161 -3.38 -1.70 -16.28
CA ALA A 161 -2.09 -2.21 -15.85
C ALA A 161 -1.87 -1.81 -14.38
N VAL A 162 -1.57 -2.79 -13.54
CA VAL A 162 -1.30 -2.58 -12.11
C VAL A 162 0.03 -3.20 -11.71
N TYR A 163 0.65 -2.69 -10.66
CA TYR A 163 1.74 -3.39 -10.01
C TYR A 163 1.21 -4.67 -9.40
N TRP A 164 1.87 -5.77 -9.71
CA TRP A 164 1.46 -7.10 -9.30
C TRP A 164 2.60 -7.87 -8.64
N CYS A 165 2.37 -8.37 -7.47
CA CYS A 165 3.30 -9.28 -6.82
C CYS A 165 2.95 -10.73 -7.17
N THR A 166 3.76 -11.36 -8.01
CA THR A 166 3.53 -12.76 -8.44
C THR A 166 3.67 -13.78 -7.31
N TYR A 167 4.45 -13.45 -6.28
CA TYR A 167 4.59 -14.28 -5.09
C TYR A 167 3.36 -14.21 -4.18
N CYS A 168 2.81 -13.02 -3.98
CA CYS A 168 1.62 -12.78 -3.17
C CYS A 168 0.33 -13.00 -3.96
N ARG A 169 0.42 -13.00 -5.30
CA ARG A 169 -0.68 -13.10 -6.26
C ARG A 169 -1.76 -12.04 -6.01
N SER A 170 -1.33 -10.81 -5.87
CA SER A 170 -2.21 -9.68 -5.60
C SER A 170 -1.70 -8.43 -6.31
N ALA A 171 -2.65 -7.56 -6.69
CA ALA A 171 -2.34 -6.17 -6.99
C ALA A 171 -1.81 -5.49 -5.72
N ILE A 172 -0.91 -4.53 -5.92
CA ILE A 172 -0.31 -3.70 -4.85
C ILE A 172 -0.31 -2.24 -5.25
N ALA A 173 -0.41 -1.36 -4.27
CA ALA A 173 -0.35 0.08 -4.49
C ALA A 173 1.11 0.53 -4.73
N LYS A 174 1.27 1.72 -5.34
CA LYS A 174 2.59 2.30 -5.62
C LYS A 174 3.40 2.51 -4.35
N GLU A 175 2.75 2.84 -3.26
CA GLU A 175 3.32 3.09 -1.94
C GLU A 175 3.86 1.83 -1.25
N GLU A 176 3.43 0.65 -1.70
CA GLU A 176 3.88 -0.65 -1.21
C GLU A 176 5.10 -1.16 -2.01
N THR A 177 5.70 -0.29 -2.85
CA THR A 177 6.87 -0.64 -3.65
C THR A 177 8.13 0.04 -3.14
N GLU A 178 9.23 -0.70 -3.13
CA GLU A 178 10.58 -0.20 -2.85
C GLU A 178 11.45 -0.32 -4.10
N GLU A 179 12.23 0.71 -4.40
CA GLU A 179 13.27 0.64 -5.44
C GLU A 179 14.58 0.17 -4.82
N VAL A 180 15.10 -0.93 -5.34
CA VAL A 180 16.34 -1.53 -4.86
C VAL A 180 17.33 -1.66 -6.03
N GLU A 181 18.54 -1.15 -5.85
CA GLU A 181 19.62 -1.36 -6.83
C GLU A 181 20.12 -2.80 -6.76
N GLU A 182 20.08 -3.48 -7.88
CA GLU A 182 20.59 -4.85 -8.03
C GLU A 182 21.56 -4.94 -9.21
N LYS A 183 22.60 -5.79 -9.04
CA LYS A 183 23.43 -6.20 -10.16
C LYS A 183 22.65 -7.10 -11.10
N THR A 184 22.55 -6.72 -12.35
CA THR A 184 21.89 -7.49 -13.41
C THR A 184 22.73 -7.50 -14.68
N LYS A 185 22.33 -8.32 -15.66
CA LYS A 185 22.99 -8.37 -16.95
C LYS A 185 22.16 -7.65 -18.00
N LEU A 186 22.77 -6.69 -18.67
CA LEU A 186 22.26 -6.10 -19.89
C LEU A 186 22.63 -7.01 -21.06
N ASN A 187 21.65 -7.55 -21.76
CA ASN A 187 21.82 -8.52 -22.83
C ASN A 187 21.71 -7.81 -24.18
N TYR A 188 22.71 -7.95 -25.03
CA TYR A 188 22.72 -7.41 -26.38
C TYR A 188 22.30 -8.50 -27.37
N ILE A 189 21.15 -8.33 -28.00
CA ILE A 189 20.46 -9.35 -28.78
C ILE A 189 20.27 -8.87 -30.22
N ALA A 190 20.69 -9.68 -31.19
CA ALA A 190 20.51 -9.40 -32.60
C ALA A 190 19.14 -9.86 -33.11
N PHE A 191 18.37 -8.93 -33.67
CA PHE A 191 17.13 -9.18 -34.38
C PHE A 191 17.39 -9.09 -35.90
N ASP A 192 16.91 -10.04 -36.70
CA ASP A 192 16.92 -9.93 -38.13
C ASP A 192 15.81 -9.00 -38.61
N LEU A 193 16.10 -8.19 -39.62
CA LEU A 193 15.11 -7.42 -40.35
C LEU A 193 14.68 -8.18 -41.63
N GLU A 194 13.46 -7.95 -42.11
CA GLU A 194 12.95 -8.62 -43.33
C GLU A 194 13.82 -8.40 -44.58
N ASN A 195 14.57 -7.32 -44.60
CA ASN A 195 15.50 -7.00 -45.72
C ASN A 195 16.89 -7.66 -45.59
N GLY A 196 17.09 -8.52 -44.57
CA GLY A 196 18.35 -9.22 -44.33
C GLY A 196 19.37 -8.46 -43.47
N GLU A 197 19.10 -7.19 -43.13
CA GLU A 197 19.90 -6.44 -42.15
C GLU A 197 19.64 -6.93 -40.72
N LYS A 198 20.39 -6.40 -39.73
CA LYS A 198 20.21 -6.71 -38.32
C LYS A 198 20.15 -5.44 -37.51
N ILE A 199 19.24 -5.42 -36.52
CA ILE A 199 19.22 -4.43 -35.46
C ILE A 199 19.56 -5.11 -34.13
N THR A 200 20.43 -4.47 -33.33
CA THR A 200 20.79 -5.00 -31.99
C THR A 200 20.06 -4.21 -30.92
N ILE A 201 19.29 -4.91 -30.08
CA ILE A 201 18.63 -4.33 -28.93
C ILE A 201 19.41 -4.66 -27.66
N ALA A 202 19.23 -3.85 -26.61
CA ALA A 202 19.76 -4.11 -25.28
C ALA A 202 18.62 -4.23 -24.26
N THR A 203 18.59 -5.34 -23.50
CA THR A 203 17.53 -5.59 -22.50
C THR A 203 18.06 -6.26 -21.25
N THR A 204 17.51 -5.91 -20.11
CA THR A 204 17.70 -6.62 -18.82
C THR A 204 16.70 -7.76 -18.64
N ARG A 205 15.69 -7.87 -19.54
CA ARG A 205 14.55 -8.79 -19.42
C ARG A 205 14.35 -9.68 -20.67
N PRO A 206 15.35 -10.51 -21.01
CA PRO A 206 15.27 -11.35 -22.23
C PRO A 206 14.14 -12.39 -22.17
N GLU A 207 13.65 -12.75 -20.99
CA GLU A 207 12.50 -13.64 -20.79
C GLU A 207 11.20 -13.12 -21.42
N TYR A 208 11.11 -11.81 -21.68
CA TYR A 208 9.93 -11.19 -22.31
C TYR A 208 9.99 -11.09 -23.83
N LEU A 209 11.00 -11.65 -24.48
CA LEU A 209 11.08 -11.69 -25.94
C LEU A 209 9.81 -12.23 -26.61
N HIS A 210 9.17 -13.25 -26.01
CA HIS A 210 7.92 -13.81 -26.54
C HIS A 210 6.75 -12.83 -26.57
N ALA A 211 6.80 -11.79 -25.75
CA ALA A 211 5.80 -10.73 -25.65
C ALA A 211 6.29 -9.39 -26.24
N CYS A 212 7.37 -9.41 -27.00
CA CYS A 212 7.88 -8.25 -27.71
C CYS A 212 6.92 -7.84 -28.84
N ILE A 213 6.41 -6.61 -28.80
CA ILE A 213 5.40 -6.08 -29.73
C ILE A 213 5.95 -5.03 -30.69
N ALA A 214 7.09 -4.42 -30.36
CA ALA A 214 7.82 -3.49 -31.20
C ALA A 214 9.30 -3.42 -30.80
N VAL A 215 10.14 -2.88 -31.67
CA VAL A 215 11.43 -2.31 -31.30
C VAL A 215 11.33 -0.80 -31.41
N ALA A 216 11.72 -0.07 -30.38
CA ALA A 216 11.69 1.38 -30.35
C ALA A 216 13.09 1.96 -30.55
N VAL A 217 13.16 3.05 -31.30
CA VAL A 217 14.37 3.79 -31.65
C VAL A 217 14.06 5.27 -31.56
N ASN A 218 15.00 6.07 -31.04
CA ASN A 218 14.84 7.52 -31.07
C ASN A 218 15.00 8.07 -32.49
N PRO A 219 14.06 8.86 -33.03
CA PRO A 219 14.16 9.44 -34.37
C PRO A 219 15.41 10.32 -34.59
N SER A 220 16.01 10.83 -33.52
CA SER A 220 17.26 11.61 -33.58
C SER A 220 18.53 10.75 -33.61
N ASP A 221 18.42 9.44 -33.33
CA ASP A 221 19.56 8.52 -33.32
C ASP A 221 20.10 8.26 -34.73
N GLN A 222 21.29 8.77 -35.00
CA GLN A 222 21.92 8.63 -36.33
C GLN A 222 22.27 7.18 -36.71
N LYS A 223 22.38 6.28 -35.69
CA LYS A 223 22.75 4.87 -35.92
C LYS A 223 21.57 4.01 -36.31
N ASN A 224 20.42 4.24 -35.66
CA ASN A 224 19.29 3.33 -35.75
C ASN A 224 18.04 3.93 -36.44
N LYS A 225 18.01 5.26 -36.69
CA LYS A 225 16.83 5.93 -37.29
C LYS A 225 16.41 5.37 -38.64
N GLU A 226 17.35 4.81 -39.39
CA GLU A 226 17.10 4.22 -40.74
C GLU A 226 16.28 2.92 -40.67
N TYR A 227 16.18 2.31 -39.46
CA TYR A 227 15.38 1.11 -39.25
C TYR A 227 13.92 1.41 -38.95
N ILE A 228 13.56 2.66 -38.65
CA ILE A 228 12.18 3.06 -38.37
C ILE A 228 11.28 2.75 -39.58
N GLY A 229 10.16 2.05 -39.29
CA GLY A 229 9.22 1.57 -40.32
C GLY A 229 9.53 0.19 -40.87
N LYS A 230 10.74 -0.34 -40.69
CA LYS A 230 11.10 -1.71 -41.08
C LYS A 230 10.44 -2.74 -40.15
N LYS A 231 10.42 -4.00 -40.57
CA LYS A 231 9.94 -5.14 -39.76
C LYS A 231 11.13 -5.92 -39.22
N ALA A 232 11.08 -6.20 -37.91
CA ALA A 232 12.03 -7.05 -37.20
C ALA A 232 11.42 -8.39 -36.88
N ILE A 233 12.24 -9.44 -36.81
CA ILE A 233 11.86 -10.80 -36.45
C ILE A 233 12.39 -11.06 -35.04
N VAL A 234 11.49 -11.40 -34.13
CA VAL A 234 11.85 -11.71 -32.74
C VAL A 234 12.62 -13.03 -32.68
N PRO A 235 13.86 -13.04 -32.18
CA PRO A 235 14.66 -14.26 -32.06
C PRO A 235 13.92 -15.33 -31.23
N ILE A 236 14.17 -16.60 -31.51
CA ILE A 236 13.56 -17.79 -30.86
C ILE A 236 12.07 -17.94 -31.20
N PHE A 237 11.30 -16.84 -31.17
CA PHE A 237 9.82 -16.87 -31.23
C PHE A 237 9.27 -16.57 -32.64
N GLY A 238 10.06 -15.99 -33.52
CA GLY A 238 9.72 -15.77 -34.94
C GLY A 238 8.65 -14.70 -35.21
N GLY A 239 8.15 -14.01 -34.19
CA GLY A 239 7.15 -12.96 -34.33
C GLY A 239 7.65 -11.79 -35.16
N LYS A 240 6.83 -11.29 -36.10
CA LYS A 240 7.13 -10.10 -36.92
C LYS A 240 6.57 -8.85 -36.24
N ILE A 241 7.44 -7.91 -35.92
CA ILE A 241 7.14 -6.66 -35.22
C ILE A 241 7.66 -5.45 -35.98
N SER A 242 7.12 -4.27 -35.70
CA SER A 242 7.56 -3.03 -36.31
C SER A 242 8.70 -2.39 -35.53
N VAL A 243 9.63 -1.76 -36.22
CA VAL A 243 10.56 -0.79 -35.64
C VAL A 243 9.85 0.56 -35.64
N ILE A 244 9.63 1.15 -34.47
CA ILE A 244 8.91 2.42 -34.29
C ILE A 244 9.86 3.53 -33.85
N GLY A 245 9.53 4.77 -34.19
CA GLY A 245 10.24 5.95 -33.69
C GLY A 245 9.59 6.48 -32.42
N ASP A 246 10.35 6.61 -31.32
CA ASP A 246 9.87 7.21 -30.07
C ASP A 246 10.97 8.07 -29.45
N GLU A 247 10.66 9.35 -29.17
CA GLU A 247 11.62 10.32 -28.62
C GLU A 247 12.04 10.00 -27.18
N SER A 248 11.30 9.17 -26.46
CA SER A 248 11.63 8.78 -25.09
C SER A 248 12.76 7.75 -24.99
N VAL A 249 13.12 7.10 -26.12
CA VAL A 249 14.26 6.17 -26.16
C VAL A 249 15.59 6.92 -25.98
N LYS A 250 16.39 6.47 -25.03
CA LYS A 250 17.71 7.07 -24.74
C LYS A 250 18.77 6.56 -25.72
N THR A 251 19.27 7.42 -26.56
CA THR A 251 20.26 7.08 -27.59
C THR A 251 21.60 6.57 -27.04
N GLU A 252 21.94 6.97 -25.81
CA GLU A 252 23.20 6.64 -25.14
C GLU A 252 23.11 5.38 -24.27
N PHE A 253 21.93 4.83 -24.06
CA PHE A 253 21.75 3.63 -23.24
C PHE A 253 21.75 2.37 -24.13
N GLY A 254 22.57 1.40 -23.77
CA GLY A 254 22.65 0.12 -24.48
C GLY A 254 23.10 0.30 -25.95
N THR A 255 22.17 0.07 -26.86
CA THR A 255 22.40 0.25 -28.33
C THR A 255 21.66 1.44 -28.91
N GLY A 256 20.84 2.15 -28.12
CA GLY A 256 19.89 3.15 -28.62
C GLY A 256 18.62 2.54 -29.24
N ALA A 257 18.51 1.21 -29.21
CA ALA A 257 17.31 0.47 -29.60
C ALA A 257 16.87 -0.45 -28.46
N GLU A 258 15.59 -0.43 -28.12
CA GLU A 258 15.01 -1.23 -27.05
C GLU A 258 13.80 -2.02 -27.53
N MET A 259 13.57 -3.19 -26.94
CA MET A 259 12.36 -3.94 -27.20
C MET A 259 11.22 -3.38 -26.36
N VAL A 260 10.03 -3.27 -26.94
CA VAL A 260 8.80 -2.87 -26.25
C VAL A 260 8.00 -4.14 -25.96
N CYS A 261 7.77 -4.41 -24.69
CA CYS A 261 6.91 -5.51 -24.23
C CYS A 261 5.70 -4.90 -23.54
N THR A 262 4.48 -5.31 -23.83
CA THR A 262 3.25 -4.62 -23.40
C THR A 262 3.26 -4.20 -21.92
N PHE A 263 3.72 -5.09 -21.04
CA PHE A 263 3.77 -4.90 -19.59
C PHE A 263 5.18 -5.19 -19.03
N GLY A 264 6.23 -4.88 -19.80
CA GLY A 264 7.62 -5.08 -19.36
C GLY A 264 8.02 -4.11 -18.25
N ASP A 265 7.73 -2.84 -18.47
CA ASP A 265 7.88 -1.76 -17.50
C ASP A 265 6.90 -0.59 -17.80
N LYS A 266 7.03 0.51 -17.05
CA LYS A 266 6.18 1.68 -17.25
C LYS A 266 6.41 2.36 -18.61
N GLN A 267 7.64 2.40 -19.09
CA GLN A 267 7.99 3.01 -20.38
C GLN A 267 7.37 2.23 -21.52
N ASP A 268 7.45 0.91 -21.46
CA ASP A 268 6.79 0.00 -22.41
C ASP A 268 5.28 0.28 -22.49
N LEU A 269 4.63 0.46 -21.35
CA LEU A 269 3.19 0.74 -21.27
C LEU A 269 2.85 2.11 -21.90
N ILE A 270 3.68 3.14 -21.68
CA ILE A 270 3.50 4.46 -22.30
C ILE A 270 3.60 4.35 -23.82
N MET A 271 4.62 3.63 -24.34
CA MET A 271 4.80 3.41 -25.78
C MET A 271 3.64 2.59 -26.37
N TYR A 272 3.19 1.56 -25.64
CA TYR A 272 2.03 0.74 -26.03
C TYR A 272 0.79 1.61 -26.30
N HIS A 273 0.45 2.53 -25.38
CA HIS A 273 -0.69 3.42 -25.53
C HIS A 273 -0.45 4.50 -26.61
N ARG A 274 0.72 5.14 -26.61
CA ARG A 274 1.07 6.22 -27.56
C ARG A 274 1.01 5.75 -29.00
N HIS A 275 1.55 4.58 -29.29
CA HIS A 275 1.60 4.01 -30.63
C HIS A 275 0.43 3.07 -30.95
N LYS A 276 -0.55 2.92 -30.04
CA LYS A 276 -1.72 2.04 -30.19
C LYS A 276 -1.33 0.63 -30.64
N LEU A 277 -0.31 0.05 -29.99
CA LEU A 277 0.18 -1.28 -30.32
C LEU A 277 -0.81 -2.36 -29.86
N ASN A 278 -0.71 -3.56 -30.45
CA ASN A 278 -1.47 -4.71 -29.98
C ASN A 278 -0.74 -5.37 -28.81
N GLY A 279 -1.35 -5.37 -27.63
CA GLY A 279 -0.75 -5.91 -26.43
C GLY A 279 -0.70 -7.43 -26.38
N ILE A 280 0.32 -7.97 -25.74
CA ILE A 280 0.46 -9.40 -25.43
C ILE A 280 0.67 -9.54 -23.92
N ARG A 281 -0.22 -10.27 -23.25
CA ARG A 281 -0.01 -10.61 -21.85
C ARG A 281 1.13 -11.63 -21.72
N ALA A 282 2.23 -11.19 -21.10
CA ALA A 282 3.46 -11.97 -21.03
C ALA A 282 3.42 -13.07 -19.98
N VAL A 283 2.80 -12.81 -18.82
CA VAL A 283 2.78 -13.73 -17.67
C VAL A 283 1.41 -13.81 -17.01
N ASP A 284 1.17 -14.91 -16.32
CA ASP A 284 0.01 -15.10 -15.45
C ASP A 284 0.22 -14.46 -14.07
N GLU A 285 -0.77 -14.56 -13.19
CA GLU A 285 -0.77 -14.04 -11.83
C GLU A 285 0.29 -14.70 -10.93
N ALA A 286 0.80 -15.86 -11.30
CA ALA A 286 1.87 -16.56 -10.59
C ALA A 286 3.27 -16.28 -11.17
N GLY A 287 3.38 -15.40 -12.17
CA GLY A 287 4.64 -15.09 -12.86
C GLY A 287 5.13 -16.21 -13.76
N ARG A 288 4.21 -16.97 -14.39
CA ARG A 288 4.54 -17.97 -15.37
C ARG A 288 4.27 -17.44 -16.77
N LEU A 289 5.17 -17.74 -17.70
CA LEU A 289 5.05 -17.26 -19.08
C LEU A 289 3.77 -17.78 -19.76
N LEU A 290 3.09 -16.88 -20.46
CA LEU A 290 1.94 -17.15 -21.31
C LEU A 290 2.37 -17.05 -22.79
N ASN A 291 1.78 -17.88 -23.66
CA ASN A 291 1.98 -17.79 -25.12
C ASN A 291 3.46 -17.87 -25.56
N ALA A 292 4.33 -18.49 -24.78
CA ALA A 292 5.77 -18.58 -25.00
C ALA A 292 6.21 -19.88 -25.68
N GLY A 293 5.33 -20.54 -26.44
CA GLY A 293 5.60 -21.83 -27.07
C GLY A 293 6.01 -22.89 -26.07
N LYS A 294 7.20 -23.48 -26.24
CA LYS A 294 7.74 -24.51 -25.32
C LYS A 294 8.02 -24.02 -23.91
N LEU A 295 8.11 -22.70 -23.70
CA LEU A 295 8.37 -22.08 -22.40
C LEU A 295 7.09 -21.66 -21.68
N THR A 296 5.90 -21.90 -22.26
CA THR A 296 4.62 -21.60 -21.61
C THR A 296 4.51 -22.34 -20.28
N GLY A 297 4.12 -21.63 -19.21
CA GLY A 297 4.02 -22.18 -17.85
C GLY A 297 5.32 -22.17 -17.04
N THR A 298 6.46 -21.83 -17.65
CA THR A 298 7.75 -21.69 -16.96
C THR A 298 7.78 -20.38 -16.15
N GLY A 299 8.31 -20.42 -14.93
CA GLY A 299 8.49 -19.23 -14.10
C GLY A 299 9.52 -18.24 -14.69
N ILE A 300 9.33 -16.95 -14.46
CA ILE A 300 10.15 -15.85 -15.00
C ILE A 300 11.66 -16.10 -14.84
N LYS A 301 12.12 -16.53 -13.65
CA LYS A 301 13.56 -16.75 -13.39
C LYS A 301 14.15 -17.88 -14.22
N ASP A 302 13.44 -18.99 -14.31
CA ASP A 302 13.87 -20.17 -15.07
C ASP A 302 13.81 -19.88 -16.57
N ALA A 303 12.76 -19.20 -17.01
CA ALA A 303 12.59 -18.77 -18.39
C ALA A 303 13.74 -17.85 -18.84
N ARG A 304 14.16 -16.90 -17.99
CA ARG A 304 15.30 -16.02 -18.28
C ARG A 304 16.56 -16.82 -18.59
N SER A 305 16.88 -17.80 -17.73
CA SER A 305 18.05 -18.65 -17.92
C SER A 305 17.98 -19.48 -19.20
N THR A 306 16.80 -20.02 -19.49
CA THR A 306 16.56 -20.85 -20.69
C THR A 306 16.64 -20.01 -21.96
N VAL A 307 15.99 -18.83 -22.00
CA VAL A 307 16.03 -17.91 -23.15
C VAL A 307 17.46 -17.46 -23.45
N ILE A 308 18.25 -17.14 -22.42
CA ILE A 308 19.66 -16.79 -22.59
C ILE A 308 20.44 -17.96 -23.22
N GLY A 309 20.19 -19.21 -22.82
CA GLY A 309 20.79 -20.41 -23.41
C GLY A 309 20.45 -20.53 -24.89
N MET A 310 19.17 -20.45 -25.25
CA MET A 310 18.68 -20.53 -26.64
C MET A 310 19.28 -19.42 -27.49
N LEU A 311 19.36 -18.18 -27.01
CA LEU A 311 19.98 -17.07 -27.72
C LEU A 311 21.47 -17.29 -28.01
N LYS A 312 22.20 -17.94 -27.12
CA LYS A 312 23.60 -18.33 -27.32
C LYS A 312 23.73 -19.41 -28.40
N GLU A 313 22.88 -20.44 -28.33
CA GLU A 313 22.86 -21.54 -29.31
C GLU A 313 22.56 -21.04 -30.73
N GLU A 314 21.64 -20.06 -30.87
CA GLU A 314 21.33 -19.42 -32.17
C GLU A 314 22.35 -18.34 -32.59
N GLY A 315 23.36 -18.05 -31.78
CA GLY A 315 24.32 -16.97 -32.06
C GLY A 315 23.70 -15.57 -32.06
N ARG A 316 22.57 -15.40 -31.36
CA ARG A 316 21.82 -14.13 -31.25
C ARG A 316 22.21 -13.30 -30.04
N LEU A 317 22.78 -13.88 -28.98
CA LEU A 317 23.35 -13.16 -27.87
C LEU A 317 24.77 -12.70 -28.21
N LEU A 318 24.93 -11.42 -28.47
CA LEU A 318 26.21 -10.86 -28.90
C LEU A 318 27.13 -10.56 -27.72
N ARG A 319 26.59 -10.01 -26.63
CA ARG A 319 27.35 -9.57 -25.45
C ARG A 319 26.42 -9.49 -24.22
N GLN A 320 27.04 -9.55 -23.05
CA GLN A 320 26.38 -9.29 -21.76
C GLN A 320 27.29 -8.38 -20.92
N ASP A 321 26.75 -7.27 -20.42
CA ASP A 321 27.44 -6.37 -19.50
C ASP A 321 26.78 -6.44 -18.12
N GLU A 322 27.56 -6.39 -17.04
CA GLU A 322 27.02 -6.20 -15.71
C GLU A 322 26.68 -4.73 -15.48
N ILE A 323 25.46 -4.47 -15.05
CA ILE A 323 25.01 -3.13 -14.69
C ILE A 323 24.33 -3.13 -13.32
N LEU A 324 24.35 -1.97 -12.66
CA LEU A 324 23.43 -1.69 -11.55
C LEU A 324 22.10 -1.21 -12.16
N HIS A 325 21.04 -1.85 -11.75
CA HIS A 325 19.69 -1.56 -12.23
C HIS A 325 18.73 -1.44 -11.07
N SER A 326 17.91 -0.38 -11.08
CA SER A 326 16.85 -0.19 -10.09
C SER A 326 15.68 -1.13 -10.40
N VAL A 327 15.33 -1.97 -9.44
CA VAL A 327 14.23 -2.94 -9.55
C VAL A 327 13.19 -2.62 -8.50
N LYS A 328 11.92 -2.58 -8.90
CA LYS A 328 10.81 -2.43 -7.95
C LYS A 328 10.53 -3.75 -7.25
N LYS A 329 10.46 -3.69 -5.92
CA LYS A 329 10.10 -4.82 -5.06
C LYS A 329 8.90 -4.49 -4.20
N HIS A 330 8.16 -5.52 -3.84
CA HIS A 330 7.09 -5.41 -2.86
C HIS A 330 7.69 -5.31 -1.46
N ASP A 331 7.43 -4.23 -0.74
CA ASP A 331 8.01 -3.89 0.57
C ASP A 331 7.75 -4.97 1.65
N ARG A 332 6.62 -5.71 1.54
CA ARG A 332 6.21 -6.72 2.50
C ARG A 332 6.88 -8.09 2.30
N CYS A 333 7.27 -8.44 1.07
CA CYS A 333 7.80 -9.78 0.78
C CYS A 333 9.16 -9.77 0.08
N GLY A 334 9.66 -8.62 -0.36
CA GLY A 334 10.95 -8.45 -1.03
C GLY A 334 11.02 -9.07 -2.44
N ASN A 335 9.88 -9.53 -3.01
CA ASN A 335 9.86 -10.09 -4.35
C ASN A 335 9.68 -9.00 -5.39
N ASN A 336 10.24 -9.25 -6.58
CA ASN A 336 10.11 -8.35 -7.70
C ASN A 336 8.63 -8.20 -8.12
N ILE A 337 8.30 -7.03 -8.59
CA ILE A 337 6.98 -6.65 -9.06
C ILE A 337 6.94 -6.74 -10.57
N GLU A 338 5.83 -7.22 -11.09
CA GLU A 338 5.49 -7.21 -12.50
C GLU A 338 4.38 -6.20 -12.77
N LEU A 339 4.19 -5.80 -14.02
CA LEU A 339 2.99 -5.10 -14.46
C LEU A 339 2.06 -6.11 -15.11
N LEU A 340 0.81 -6.17 -14.64
CA LEU A 340 -0.22 -7.01 -15.24
C LEU A 340 -1.48 -6.19 -15.51
N GLU A 341 -2.14 -6.47 -16.61
CA GLU A 341 -3.49 -5.99 -16.84
C GLU A 341 -4.47 -6.81 -16.02
N SER A 342 -5.22 -6.13 -15.17
CA SER A 342 -6.19 -6.75 -14.26
C SER A 342 -7.37 -5.82 -14.01
N THR A 343 -8.55 -6.42 -13.86
CA THR A 343 -9.73 -5.68 -13.42
C THR A 343 -9.66 -5.50 -11.91
N GLN A 344 -9.54 -4.25 -11.49
CA GLN A 344 -9.37 -3.87 -10.09
C GLN A 344 -10.31 -2.70 -9.74
N TRP A 345 -10.37 -2.36 -8.46
CA TRP A 345 -11.04 -1.17 -7.95
C TRP A 345 -10.03 -0.07 -7.65
N PHE A 346 -10.40 1.14 -7.99
CA PHE A 346 -9.52 2.30 -7.88
C PHE A 346 -10.22 3.47 -7.20
N ILE A 347 -9.43 4.26 -6.48
CA ILE A 347 -9.80 5.63 -6.10
C ILE A 347 -9.06 6.59 -7.03
N LYS A 348 -9.79 7.53 -7.63
CA LYS A 348 -9.22 8.60 -8.45
C LYS A 348 -8.35 9.49 -7.58
N THR A 349 -7.05 9.39 -7.73
CA THR A 349 -6.07 10.21 -6.99
C THR A 349 -5.38 11.21 -7.90
N VAL A 350 -5.14 10.85 -9.15
CA VAL A 350 -4.45 11.72 -10.13
C VAL A 350 -5.26 12.98 -10.41
N ASP A 351 -6.54 12.84 -10.69
CA ASP A 351 -7.45 13.97 -10.98
C ASP A 351 -7.60 14.95 -9.79
N TYR A 352 -7.32 14.48 -8.58
CA TYR A 352 -7.52 15.23 -7.34
C TYR A 352 -6.22 15.59 -6.60
N ALA A 353 -5.05 15.38 -7.21
CA ALA A 353 -3.75 15.66 -6.61
C ALA A 353 -3.64 17.14 -6.16
N ASP A 354 -4.06 18.09 -6.99
CA ASP A 354 -4.06 19.52 -6.64
C ASP A 354 -5.03 19.84 -5.50
N LYS A 355 -6.17 19.17 -5.45
CA LYS A 355 -7.13 19.34 -4.35
C LYS A 355 -6.59 18.80 -3.04
N ILE A 356 -5.87 17.70 -3.07
CA ILE A 356 -5.22 17.14 -1.87
C ILE A 356 -4.14 18.10 -1.36
N LYS A 357 -3.35 18.72 -2.26
CA LYS A 357 -2.39 19.77 -1.91
C LYS A 357 -3.08 20.99 -1.26
N GLU A 358 -4.20 21.46 -1.83
CA GLU A 358 -5.01 22.55 -1.24
C GLU A 358 -5.47 22.20 0.19
N MET A 359 -5.93 20.98 0.42
CA MET A 359 -6.33 20.55 1.77
C MET A 359 -5.15 20.46 2.72
N ALA A 360 -3.99 19.97 2.26
CA ALA A 360 -2.76 19.91 3.06
C ALA A 360 -2.26 21.30 3.51
N GLU A 361 -2.48 22.34 2.70
CA GLU A 361 -2.14 23.72 3.06
C GLU A 361 -3.01 24.28 4.21
N LYS A 362 -4.20 23.75 4.42
CA LYS A 362 -5.11 24.15 5.51
C LYS A 362 -4.75 23.52 6.85
N ILE A 363 -3.84 22.55 6.85
CA ILE A 363 -3.38 21.82 8.04
C ILE A 363 -2.12 22.48 8.58
N GLU A 364 -2.01 22.64 9.91
CA GLU A 364 -0.78 23.05 10.56
C GLU A 364 0.19 21.87 10.65
N TRP A 365 1.33 21.95 9.97
CA TRP A 365 2.37 20.91 9.98
C TRP A 365 3.47 21.24 10.99
N VAL A 366 3.86 20.26 11.80
CA VAL A 366 4.92 20.40 12.78
C VAL A 366 5.89 19.21 12.66
N PRO A 367 7.14 19.44 12.23
CA PRO A 367 7.67 20.70 11.68
C PRO A 367 7.14 20.99 10.26
N ASP A 368 7.03 22.28 9.90
CA ASP A 368 6.41 22.75 8.66
C ASP A 368 7.04 22.15 7.39
N PHE A 369 8.36 21.93 7.36
CA PHE A 369 9.05 21.38 6.20
C PHE A 369 8.55 19.98 5.80
N THR A 370 7.91 19.22 6.72
CA THR A 370 7.42 17.88 6.45
C THR A 370 6.22 17.87 5.49
N LYS A 371 5.52 18.99 5.36
CA LYS A 371 4.47 19.21 4.37
C LYS A 371 4.98 18.95 2.95
N LYS A 372 6.21 19.36 2.66
CA LYS A 372 6.84 19.18 1.36
C LYS A 372 6.84 17.70 0.91
N TYR A 373 6.98 16.75 1.82
CA TYR A 373 6.95 15.32 1.45
C TYR A 373 5.61 14.88 0.85
N LEU A 374 4.50 15.47 1.34
CA LEU A 374 3.19 15.20 0.77
C LEU A 374 2.98 15.91 -0.56
N LEU A 375 3.42 17.19 -0.66
CA LEU A 375 3.30 17.96 -1.89
C LEU A 375 4.10 17.31 -3.02
N ASP A 376 5.38 16.97 -2.79
CA ASP A 376 6.22 16.27 -3.76
C ASP A 376 5.62 14.91 -4.16
N TRP A 377 5.01 14.19 -3.21
CA TRP A 377 4.34 12.94 -3.49
C TRP A 377 3.11 13.13 -4.38
N ALA A 378 2.28 14.14 -4.11
CA ALA A 378 1.12 14.47 -4.92
C ALA A 378 1.51 14.85 -6.37
N ASP A 379 2.64 15.54 -6.56
CA ASP A 379 3.19 15.85 -7.89
C ASP A 379 3.78 14.62 -8.60
N TYR A 380 4.23 13.62 -7.85
CA TYR A 380 4.80 12.39 -8.38
C TYR A 380 3.76 11.31 -8.73
N ILE A 381 2.52 11.45 -8.25
CA ILE A 381 1.45 10.50 -8.55
C ILE A 381 1.07 10.59 -10.02
N ASP A 382 1.11 9.44 -10.68
CA ASP A 382 0.78 9.27 -12.08
C ASP A 382 -0.17 8.09 -12.32
N TRP A 383 -0.73 7.55 -11.24
CA TRP A 383 -1.61 6.40 -11.22
C TRP A 383 -2.66 6.53 -10.12
N ASP A 384 -3.90 6.15 -10.42
CA ASP A 384 -4.95 6.09 -9.40
C ASP A 384 -4.64 5.01 -8.36
N TRP A 385 -5.08 5.22 -7.14
CA TRP A 385 -4.85 4.26 -6.07
C TRP A 385 -5.66 2.99 -6.29
N VAL A 386 -4.98 1.86 -6.55
CA VAL A 386 -5.60 0.54 -6.58
C VAL A 386 -5.96 0.11 -5.16
N ILE A 387 -7.27 0.04 -4.88
CA ILE A 387 -7.80 -0.24 -3.54
C ILE A 387 -8.22 -1.68 -3.33
N SER A 388 -8.09 -2.53 -4.33
CA SER A 388 -8.48 -3.94 -4.26
C SER A 388 -7.28 -4.86 -4.09
N ARG A 389 -7.46 -5.93 -3.34
CA ARG A 389 -6.46 -6.96 -3.07
C ARG A 389 -7.04 -8.35 -3.29
N ASN A 390 -6.22 -9.27 -3.79
CA ASN A 390 -6.55 -10.68 -3.93
C ASN A 390 -6.16 -11.41 -2.63
N ARG A 391 -6.79 -11.03 -1.52
CA ARG A 391 -6.47 -11.53 -0.17
C ARG A 391 -7.72 -12.11 0.49
N LYS A 392 -7.53 -12.74 1.68
CA LYS A 392 -8.59 -13.46 2.37
C LYS A 392 -9.03 -12.81 3.67
N PHE A 393 -8.13 -12.08 4.33
CA PHE A 393 -8.34 -11.49 5.66
C PHE A 393 -8.22 -9.96 5.63
N ASP A 394 -9.05 -9.36 4.81
CA ASP A 394 -9.23 -7.90 4.68
C ASP A 394 -10.72 -7.58 4.62
N THR A 395 -11.09 -6.30 4.74
CA THR A 395 -12.48 -5.85 4.58
C THR A 395 -12.96 -6.15 3.15
N PRO A 396 -14.03 -6.95 2.94
CA PRO A 396 -14.57 -7.22 1.61
C PRO A 396 -15.06 -5.95 0.92
N LEU A 397 -14.86 -5.83 -0.39
CA LEU A 397 -15.44 -4.76 -1.19
C LEU A 397 -16.96 -4.99 -1.33
N PRO A 398 -17.80 -4.02 -0.93
CA PRO A 398 -19.25 -4.21 -0.76
C PRO A 398 -20.04 -4.07 -2.07
N PHE A 399 -19.64 -4.80 -3.12
CA PHE A 399 -20.23 -4.68 -4.44
C PHE A 399 -20.54 -6.03 -5.08
N TRP A 400 -21.55 -6.02 -5.91
CA TRP A 400 -21.83 -7.05 -6.92
C TRP A 400 -21.73 -6.40 -8.30
N TYR A 401 -21.62 -7.21 -9.33
CA TYR A 401 -21.61 -6.72 -10.71
C TYR A 401 -22.28 -7.69 -11.66
N CYS A 402 -22.80 -7.16 -12.77
CA CYS A 402 -23.40 -7.95 -13.82
C CYS A 402 -22.33 -8.54 -14.74
N ASN A 403 -22.32 -9.86 -14.91
CA ASN A 403 -21.42 -10.55 -15.84
C ASN A 403 -21.61 -10.15 -17.31
N SER A 404 -22.83 -9.68 -17.67
CA SER A 404 -23.17 -9.39 -19.08
C SER A 404 -22.88 -7.94 -19.48
N CYS A 405 -23.18 -6.96 -18.63
CA CYS A 405 -23.05 -5.55 -18.98
C CYS A 405 -22.10 -4.75 -18.08
N GLY A 406 -21.52 -5.37 -17.04
CA GLY A 406 -20.60 -4.72 -16.12
C GLY A 406 -21.26 -3.75 -15.12
N GLU A 407 -22.60 -3.66 -15.08
CA GLU A 407 -23.30 -2.79 -14.13
C GLU A 407 -22.90 -3.12 -12.69
N ILE A 408 -22.56 -2.10 -11.91
CA ILE A 408 -22.14 -2.24 -10.50
C ILE A 408 -23.35 -2.06 -9.58
N ILE A 409 -23.48 -2.93 -8.62
CA ILE A 409 -24.58 -2.96 -7.64
C ILE A 409 -23.97 -2.85 -6.26
N PRO A 410 -24.05 -1.66 -5.61
CA PRO A 410 -23.58 -1.49 -4.23
C PRO A 410 -24.42 -2.27 -3.23
N ALA A 411 -23.83 -2.60 -2.10
CA ALA A 411 -24.56 -3.16 -0.97
C ALA A 411 -25.59 -2.17 -0.40
N ASP A 412 -26.64 -2.72 0.18
CA ASP A 412 -27.58 -1.98 1.01
C ASP A 412 -26.86 -1.48 2.28
N LYS A 413 -26.83 -0.16 2.47
CA LYS A 413 -26.09 0.48 3.57
C LYS A 413 -26.58 0.05 4.96
N GLU A 414 -27.85 -0.38 5.08
CA GLU A 414 -28.44 -0.83 6.35
C GLU A 414 -28.01 -2.27 6.72
N LYS A 415 -27.44 -3.01 5.77
CA LYS A 415 -27.04 -4.41 5.96
C LYS A 415 -25.53 -4.61 6.13
N LEU A 416 -24.78 -3.52 6.19
CA LEU A 416 -23.33 -3.59 6.36
C LEU A 416 -22.94 -4.10 7.77
N PRO A 417 -21.85 -4.88 7.90
CA PRO A 417 -20.95 -5.28 6.82
C PRO A 417 -21.46 -6.50 6.05
N VAL A 418 -21.06 -6.60 4.78
CA VAL A 418 -21.36 -7.74 3.91
C VAL A 418 -20.10 -8.34 3.31
N ASN A 419 -20.17 -9.62 2.93
CA ASN A 419 -19.15 -10.26 2.11
C ASN A 419 -19.80 -10.77 0.81
N PRO A 420 -19.68 -10.03 -0.31
CA PRO A 420 -20.32 -10.39 -1.56
C PRO A 420 -19.87 -11.74 -2.15
N ALA A 421 -18.68 -12.22 -1.79
CA ALA A 421 -18.20 -13.52 -2.23
C ALA A 421 -19.05 -14.70 -1.71
N ILE A 422 -19.79 -14.51 -0.60
CA ILE A 422 -20.61 -15.54 0.05
C ILE A 422 -22.06 -15.10 0.30
N SER A 423 -22.36 -13.81 0.18
CA SER A 423 -23.70 -13.25 0.39
C SER A 423 -24.40 -12.98 -0.94
N ALA A 424 -25.71 -13.17 -0.97
CA ALA A 424 -26.52 -12.83 -2.14
C ALA A 424 -26.64 -11.30 -2.29
N ALA A 425 -26.74 -10.84 -3.54
CA ALA A 425 -27.05 -9.46 -3.84
C ALA A 425 -28.49 -9.09 -3.39
N SER A 426 -28.74 -7.79 -3.23
CA SER A 426 -30.09 -7.27 -2.96
C SER A 426 -31.06 -7.47 -4.14
N VAL A 427 -30.54 -7.81 -5.32
CA VAL A 427 -31.30 -8.04 -6.56
C VAL A 427 -30.91 -9.40 -7.14
N GLU A 428 -31.90 -10.16 -7.64
CA GLU A 428 -31.66 -11.46 -8.26
C GLU A 428 -31.04 -11.35 -9.66
N LYS A 429 -31.40 -10.29 -10.39
CA LYS A 429 -30.92 -10.02 -11.75
C LYS A 429 -30.50 -8.56 -11.91
N CYS A 430 -29.62 -8.35 -12.87
CA CYS A 430 -29.16 -7.00 -13.20
C CYS A 430 -30.33 -6.07 -13.55
N PRO A 431 -30.46 -4.91 -12.90
CA PRO A 431 -31.54 -3.96 -13.17
C PRO A 431 -31.46 -3.34 -14.57
N LYS A 432 -30.28 -3.37 -15.22
CA LYS A 432 -30.04 -2.76 -16.52
C LYS A 432 -30.29 -3.71 -17.69
N CYS A 433 -29.92 -4.99 -17.58
CA CYS A 433 -29.97 -5.94 -18.70
C CYS A 433 -30.57 -7.31 -18.34
N ALA A 434 -31.07 -7.50 -17.12
CA ALA A 434 -31.56 -8.76 -16.57
C ALA A 434 -30.53 -9.94 -16.58
N GLY A 435 -29.23 -9.65 -16.80
CA GLY A 435 -28.16 -10.64 -16.75
C GLY A 435 -27.85 -11.10 -15.33
N GLU A 436 -26.99 -12.12 -15.24
CA GLU A 436 -26.52 -12.70 -13.97
C GLU A 436 -25.72 -11.69 -13.14
N VAL A 437 -26.00 -11.63 -11.84
CA VAL A 437 -25.30 -10.81 -10.85
C VAL A 437 -24.38 -11.68 -10.03
N VAL A 438 -23.11 -11.31 -9.96
CA VAL A 438 -22.07 -12.02 -9.20
C VAL A 438 -21.44 -11.11 -8.14
N GLY A 439 -21.07 -11.69 -7.01
CA GLY A 439 -20.42 -10.96 -5.93
C GLY A 439 -18.94 -10.68 -6.20
N GLU A 440 -18.48 -9.54 -5.75
CA GLU A 440 -17.05 -9.22 -5.76
C GLU A 440 -16.29 -10.14 -4.77
N THR A 441 -15.15 -10.64 -5.22
CA THR A 441 -14.29 -11.54 -4.43
C THR A 441 -13.04 -10.84 -3.90
N LEU A 442 -12.78 -9.62 -4.38
CA LEU A 442 -11.65 -8.82 -3.94
C LEU A 442 -11.96 -8.15 -2.60
N THR A 443 -10.91 -7.95 -1.83
CA THR A 443 -10.97 -7.24 -0.55
C THR A 443 -10.31 -5.87 -0.65
N CYS A 444 -10.51 -5.02 0.33
CA CYS A 444 -9.90 -3.71 0.40
C CYS A 444 -8.39 -3.81 0.69
N ASP A 445 -7.64 -2.83 0.20
CA ASP A 445 -6.33 -2.47 0.73
C ASP A 445 -6.46 -2.09 2.21
N VAL A 446 -5.54 -2.53 3.06
CA VAL A 446 -5.55 -2.22 4.50
C VAL A 446 -5.53 -0.71 4.79
N TRP A 447 -4.96 0.11 3.92
CA TRP A 447 -5.00 1.57 4.06
C TRP A 447 -6.41 2.15 3.91
N ILE A 448 -7.34 1.41 3.29
CA ILE A 448 -8.77 1.76 3.25
C ILE A 448 -9.36 1.72 4.66
N ASP A 449 -8.99 0.74 5.47
CA ASP A 449 -9.48 0.63 6.83
C ASP A 449 -9.02 1.82 7.69
N SER A 450 -7.73 2.12 7.69
CA SER A 450 -7.16 3.13 8.59
C SER A 450 -7.27 4.58 8.08
N SER A 451 -7.51 4.83 6.80
CA SER A 451 -7.60 6.20 6.26
C SER A 451 -8.89 6.95 6.60
N ILE A 452 -9.86 6.31 7.29
CA ILE A 452 -11.07 6.96 7.82
C ILE A 452 -11.03 7.17 9.34
N THR A 453 -9.91 6.91 10.00
CA THR A 453 -9.82 7.02 11.47
C THR A 453 -10.28 8.38 12.02
N PRO A 454 -10.00 9.56 11.42
CA PRO A 454 -10.52 10.83 11.93
C PRO A 454 -12.05 10.89 11.95
N LEU A 455 -12.69 10.26 10.97
CA LEU A 455 -14.15 10.17 10.92
C LEU A 455 -14.68 9.24 12.02
N VAL A 456 -14.07 8.06 12.17
CA VAL A 456 -14.46 7.08 13.18
C VAL A 456 -14.33 7.64 14.60
N VAL A 457 -13.19 8.26 14.90
CA VAL A 457 -12.98 8.86 16.24
C VAL A 457 -13.88 10.07 16.50
N ALA A 458 -14.33 10.75 15.44
CA ALA A 458 -15.34 11.81 15.54
C ALA A 458 -16.78 11.27 15.65
N GLY A 459 -16.99 9.96 15.56
CA GLY A 459 -18.29 9.30 15.68
C GLY A 459 -19.09 9.17 14.39
N TRP A 460 -18.41 9.21 13.22
CA TRP A 460 -19.05 8.98 11.92
C TRP A 460 -19.50 7.50 11.76
N PRO A 461 -20.58 7.22 11.04
CA PRO A 461 -21.47 8.14 10.34
C PRO A 461 -22.36 8.96 11.30
N TRP A 462 -22.42 10.26 11.08
CA TRP A 462 -23.19 11.15 11.94
C TRP A 462 -24.68 10.98 11.67
N GLY A 463 -25.39 10.43 12.64
CA GLY A 463 -26.84 10.23 12.55
C GLY A 463 -27.63 11.54 12.72
N LYS A 464 -28.95 11.46 12.53
CA LYS A 464 -29.87 12.60 12.68
C LYS A 464 -29.84 13.25 14.07
N GLU A 465 -29.34 12.53 15.09
CA GLU A 465 -29.29 12.95 16.50
C GLU A 465 -27.85 13.25 17.01
N GLY A 466 -26.80 13.06 16.18
CA GLY A 466 -25.41 13.16 16.62
C GLY A 466 -24.63 14.24 15.89
N SER A 467 -24.30 15.33 16.61
CA SER A 467 -23.17 16.17 16.21
C SER A 467 -21.87 15.37 16.35
N PRO A 468 -20.87 15.59 15.47
CA PRO A 468 -19.56 14.99 15.64
C PRO A 468 -19.01 15.36 17.02
N LEU A 469 -18.25 14.44 17.64
CA LEU A 469 -17.60 14.70 18.92
C LEU A 469 -16.76 15.97 18.84
N GLN A 470 -15.88 16.02 17.87
CA GLN A 470 -15.08 17.17 17.42
C GLN A 470 -14.51 16.81 16.05
N PHE A 471 -14.89 17.56 15.02
CA PHE A 471 -14.41 17.38 13.65
C PHE A 471 -14.21 18.72 12.95
N PRO A 472 -13.10 18.97 12.24
CA PRO A 472 -11.90 18.10 12.14
C PRO A 472 -11.28 17.77 13.50
N THR A 473 -10.61 16.60 13.62
CA THR A 473 -9.91 16.25 14.86
C THR A 473 -8.81 17.26 15.20
N GLU A 474 -8.40 17.38 16.47
CA GLU A 474 -7.44 18.42 16.84
C GLU A 474 -6.03 18.13 16.32
N ILE A 475 -5.60 16.87 16.39
CA ILE A 475 -4.26 16.49 16.00
C ILE A 475 -4.15 15.03 15.58
N ARG A 476 -3.22 14.81 14.63
CA ARG A 476 -2.66 13.49 14.30
C ARG A 476 -1.16 13.52 14.54
N VAL A 477 -0.59 12.41 15.02
CA VAL A 477 0.86 12.25 15.23
C VAL A 477 1.30 10.97 14.54
N HIS A 478 2.40 11.00 13.79
CA HIS A 478 3.01 9.79 13.20
C HIS A 478 4.42 10.05 12.63
N ALA A 479 5.10 8.97 12.26
CA ALA A 479 6.41 9.05 11.62
C ALA A 479 6.35 9.50 10.15
N THR A 480 7.45 10.05 9.64
CA THR A 480 7.58 10.55 8.25
C THR A 480 7.23 9.51 7.19
N GLU A 481 7.45 8.23 7.46
CA GLU A 481 7.33 7.15 6.47
C GLU A 481 5.90 6.94 5.92
N ILE A 482 4.86 7.30 6.71
CA ILE A 482 3.46 7.11 6.34
C ILE A 482 2.76 8.41 5.88
N ILE A 483 3.53 9.46 5.57
CA ILE A 483 2.99 10.68 4.96
C ILE A 483 2.40 10.37 3.57
N ARG A 484 3.14 9.61 2.75
CA ARG A 484 2.77 9.27 1.37
C ARG A 484 1.60 8.28 1.26
N SER A 485 1.38 7.48 2.30
CA SER A 485 0.28 6.52 2.37
C SER A 485 -0.83 7.03 3.30
N TRP A 486 -0.72 6.81 4.61
CA TRP A 486 -1.81 7.06 5.55
C TRP A 486 -2.31 8.51 5.56
N THR A 487 -1.41 9.50 5.61
CA THR A 487 -1.84 10.92 5.62
C THR A 487 -2.41 11.34 4.28
N PHE A 488 -1.76 10.99 3.18
CA PHE A 488 -2.24 11.31 1.84
C PHE A 488 -3.64 10.72 1.58
N TYR A 489 -3.82 9.43 1.85
CA TYR A 489 -5.10 8.75 1.67
C TYR A 489 -6.18 9.28 2.62
N THR A 490 -5.81 9.60 3.86
CA THR A 490 -6.76 10.18 4.81
C THR A 490 -7.26 11.55 4.35
N ILE A 491 -6.36 12.46 3.93
CA ILE A 491 -6.75 13.78 3.43
C ILE A 491 -7.70 13.63 2.25
N HIS A 492 -7.37 12.78 1.30
CA HIS A 492 -8.20 12.56 0.12
C HIS A 492 -9.59 12.01 0.48
N ARG A 493 -9.63 10.91 1.24
CA ARG A 493 -10.89 10.23 1.54
C ARG A 493 -11.80 11.06 2.43
N VAL A 494 -11.25 11.68 3.46
CA VAL A 494 -12.04 12.53 4.36
C VAL A 494 -12.60 13.72 3.60
N TRP A 495 -11.78 14.38 2.77
CA TRP A 495 -12.27 15.45 1.92
C TRP A 495 -13.35 14.96 0.94
N ALA A 496 -13.17 13.84 0.27
CA ALA A 496 -14.15 13.27 -0.66
C ALA A 496 -15.50 12.96 0.02
N LEU A 497 -15.46 12.49 1.26
CA LEU A 497 -16.65 12.15 2.04
C LEU A 497 -17.35 13.38 2.63
N THR A 498 -16.60 14.37 3.12
CA THR A 498 -17.14 15.48 3.95
C THR A 498 -16.94 16.86 3.37
N GLY A 499 -16.02 17.07 2.46
CA GLY A 499 -15.58 18.38 1.98
C GLY A 499 -14.54 19.10 2.88
N GLU A 500 -14.22 18.54 4.04
CA GLU A 500 -13.39 19.14 5.08
C GLU A 500 -11.99 18.49 5.19
N ILE A 501 -11.08 19.15 5.93
CA ILE A 501 -9.79 18.57 6.32
C ILE A 501 -10.00 17.54 7.45
N PRO A 502 -9.15 16.48 7.52
CA PRO A 502 -9.33 15.44 8.54
C PRO A 502 -8.95 15.87 9.96
N PHE A 503 -7.93 16.71 10.09
CA PHE A 503 -7.36 17.18 11.36
C PHE A 503 -6.78 18.57 11.19
N LYS A 504 -6.77 19.36 12.29
CA LYS A 504 -6.28 20.72 12.29
C LYS A 504 -4.75 20.78 12.28
N LYS A 505 -4.11 19.83 12.98
CA LYS A 505 -2.65 19.78 13.15
C LYS A 505 -2.10 18.39 12.87
N LEU A 506 -0.95 18.34 12.25
CA LEU A 506 -0.16 17.14 11.99
C LEU A 506 1.23 17.27 12.60
N LEU A 507 1.54 16.44 13.59
CA LEU A 507 2.88 16.36 14.17
C LEU A 507 3.63 15.16 13.59
N ILE A 508 4.74 15.43 12.93
CA ILE A 508 5.58 14.43 12.27
C ILE A 508 6.89 14.27 13.02
N HIS A 509 7.22 13.04 13.36
CA HIS A 509 8.52 12.71 13.95
C HIS A 509 9.38 11.84 13.02
N GLY A 510 10.66 11.69 13.37
CA GLY A 510 11.60 10.84 12.66
C GLY A 510 11.40 9.36 12.98
N LEU A 511 12.22 8.51 12.35
CA LEU A 511 12.23 7.05 12.57
C LEU A 511 13.21 6.66 13.67
N VAL A 512 12.86 5.62 14.43
CA VAL A 512 13.82 4.90 15.26
C VAL A 512 14.46 3.80 14.42
N LEU A 513 15.76 3.89 14.25
CA LEU A 513 16.54 2.90 13.53
C LEU A 513 16.97 1.75 14.47
N GLY A 514 17.12 0.57 13.90
CA GLY A 514 17.71 -0.58 14.59
C GLY A 514 19.20 -0.39 14.87
N PRO A 515 19.83 -1.35 15.59
CA PRO A 515 21.28 -1.32 15.87
C PRO A 515 22.16 -1.31 14.61
N ASP A 516 21.62 -1.75 13.49
CA ASP A 516 22.24 -1.79 12.16
C ASP A 516 22.06 -0.49 11.35
N ASN A 517 21.55 0.58 11.96
CA ASN A 517 21.16 1.85 11.32
C ASN A 517 20.11 1.73 10.19
N LYS A 518 19.37 0.62 10.17
CA LYS A 518 18.25 0.43 9.26
C LYS A 518 16.93 0.60 9.98
N LYS A 519 15.85 0.85 9.21
CA LYS A 519 14.48 0.81 9.73
C LYS A 519 14.26 -0.50 10.49
N MET A 520 13.70 -0.41 11.70
CA MET A 520 13.34 -1.60 12.45
C MET A 520 12.24 -2.36 11.73
N SER A 521 12.49 -3.63 11.46
CA SER A 521 11.54 -4.53 10.81
C SER A 521 11.65 -5.93 11.41
N LYS A 522 10.50 -6.54 11.65
CA LYS A 522 10.44 -7.94 12.14
C LYS A 522 11.05 -8.92 11.14
N SER A 523 10.99 -8.62 9.85
CA SER A 523 11.59 -9.43 8.79
C SER A 523 13.12 -9.37 8.80
N LEU A 524 13.71 -8.25 9.24
CA LEU A 524 15.17 -8.07 9.37
C LEU A 524 15.72 -8.57 10.72
N GLY A 525 14.85 -8.88 11.68
CA GLY A 525 15.28 -9.34 13.02
C GLY A 525 16.02 -8.28 13.86
N ASN A 526 15.92 -6.99 13.47
CA ASN A 526 16.62 -5.87 14.13
C ASN A 526 15.71 -5.05 15.07
N VAL A 527 14.58 -5.62 15.47
CA VAL A 527 13.58 -5.00 16.36
C VAL A 527 14.10 -5.02 17.80
N VAL A 528 14.01 -3.85 18.46
CA VAL A 528 14.27 -3.73 19.90
C VAL A 528 12.94 -3.71 20.64
N SER A 529 12.73 -4.70 21.53
CA SER A 529 11.53 -4.80 22.36
C SER A 529 11.55 -3.77 23.49
N PRO A 530 10.43 -3.06 23.74
CA PRO A 530 10.34 -2.18 24.89
C PRO A 530 10.43 -2.92 26.23
N ASP A 531 9.98 -4.17 26.33
CA ASP A 531 9.94 -4.93 27.57
C ASP A 531 11.33 -5.11 28.21
N GLU A 532 12.36 -5.36 27.41
CA GLU A 532 13.74 -5.45 27.88
C GLU A 532 14.22 -4.11 28.45
N LEU A 533 13.91 -3.01 27.77
CA LEU A 533 14.31 -1.68 28.20
C LEU A 533 13.58 -1.22 29.45
N ILE A 534 12.26 -1.47 29.51
CA ILE A 534 11.45 -1.19 30.70
C ILE A 534 12.00 -1.97 31.91
N SER A 535 12.38 -3.22 31.71
CA SER A 535 12.92 -4.04 32.78
C SER A 535 14.25 -3.50 33.36
N LYS A 536 15.06 -2.83 32.54
CA LYS A 536 16.36 -2.28 32.91
C LYS A 536 16.31 -0.85 33.44
N PHE A 537 15.44 -0.01 32.83
CA PHE A 537 15.55 1.44 33.00
C PHE A 537 14.30 2.12 33.53
N SER A 538 13.15 1.53 33.53
CA SER A 538 11.81 2.05 33.79
C SER A 538 11.02 2.51 32.56
N SER A 539 9.69 2.49 32.69
CA SER A 539 8.78 2.99 31.64
C SER A 539 8.99 4.48 31.37
N ASP A 540 9.13 5.29 32.41
CA ASP A 540 9.37 6.73 32.26
C ASP A 540 10.71 7.04 31.57
N SER A 541 11.79 6.31 31.91
CA SER A 541 13.08 6.48 31.26
C SER A 541 13.03 6.10 29.78
N VAL A 542 12.31 5.04 29.43
CA VAL A 542 12.12 4.59 28.04
C VAL A 542 11.32 5.61 27.24
N ARG A 543 10.26 6.15 27.80
CA ARG A 543 9.44 7.21 27.19
C ARG A 543 10.25 8.51 27.00
N MET A 544 10.97 8.96 28.03
CA MET A 544 11.81 10.16 27.97
C MET A 544 12.98 10.03 26.99
N TRP A 545 13.53 8.82 26.81
CA TRP A 545 14.55 8.57 25.79
C TRP A 545 13.99 8.81 24.39
N SER A 546 12.76 8.38 24.15
CA SER A 546 12.06 8.59 22.88
C SER A 546 11.96 10.08 22.54
N ASP A 547 11.60 10.94 23.50
CA ASP A 547 11.47 12.39 23.33
C ASP A 547 12.79 13.06 22.93
N LYS A 548 13.91 12.71 23.59
CA LYS A 548 15.21 13.34 23.34
C LYS A 548 15.84 13.08 21.96
N ARG A 549 15.42 12.02 21.26
CA ARG A 549 16.00 11.58 19.98
C ARG A 549 15.27 12.09 18.75
N CYS A 550 14.09 12.63 18.91
CA CYS A 550 13.14 12.85 17.82
C CYS A 550 12.81 14.26 17.45
N LEU A 551 13.24 15.23 18.20
CA LEU A 551 13.39 16.56 17.64
C LEU A 551 14.48 16.44 16.58
N TYR A 552 14.10 16.59 15.32
CA TYR A 552 15.05 16.69 14.22
C TYR A 552 16.20 17.57 14.70
N ARG A 553 17.38 16.98 14.88
CA ARG A 553 18.57 17.79 15.09
C ARG A 553 18.86 18.50 13.78
N GLN A 554 18.22 19.62 13.59
CA GLN A 554 18.86 20.78 13.02
C GLN A 554 19.45 21.56 14.19
N LEU A 555 20.62 21.25 14.50
CA LEU A 555 21.59 22.08 15.19
C LEU A 555 22.89 22.00 14.41
#